data_10f278db1cc739b3b35b1a6a16e3f3eb
#
_entry.id   10f278db1cc739b3b35b1a6a16e3f3eb
#
_cell.length_a   1.000
_cell.length_b   1.000
_cell.length_c   1.000
_cell.angle_alpha   90.00
_cell.angle_beta   90.00
_cell.angle_gamma   90.00
#
_symmetry.space_group_name_H-M   'P 1'
#
loop_
_entity.id
_entity.type
_entity.pdbx_description
1 polymer ?
#
loop_
_entity_poly.entity_id
_entity_poly.type
_entity_poly.pdbx_seq_one_letter_code
_entity_poly.pdbx_strand_id
1 'polypeptide(L)'
;MNEKLLFLWSAMSPKHRVLVTGFEPFGGNKTNISQTVALRLSGDRTVVCPWTDASVEVEVEVSILSVDDLGAQATAQRIRNGERWDAILHLGLCESCVEPRVERLAHDWLNMRIPDNQGRQISGRRIDGEGHRGCWLDVSIWDNGRFPVNFDVSCDAGAYLCNETYHATLKAQCLHEDDTFIPRPTFFIHLPPEQRMAVQTAIDF
;
A
#
# COMPACT_ATOMS: atom_id res chain seq x y z
N MET A 1 37.95 17.59 -16.46
CA MET A 1 36.82 17.44 -15.52
C MET A 1 37.16 16.20 -14.70
N ASN A 2 37.26 16.34 -13.39
CA ASN A 2 37.99 15.41 -12.53
C ASN A 2 37.13 14.15 -12.26
N GLU A 3 37.56 12.97 -12.65
CA GLU A 3 36.87 11.67 -12.46
C GLU A 3 36.46 11.41 -10.99
N LYS A 4 37.19 11.98 -10.03
CA LYS A 4 36.84 11.95 -8.61
C LYS A 4 35.53 12.71 -8.25
N LEU A 5 35.14 13.73 -9.02
CA LEU A 5 33.89 14.47 -8.81
C LEU A 5 32.67 13.70 -9.34
N LEU A 6 32.84 12.91 -10.39
CA LEU A 6 31.80 12.02 -10.92
C LEU A 6 31.50 10.85 -9.96
N PHE A 7 32.51 10.31 -9.27
CA PHE A 7 32.34 9.26 -8.27
C PHE A 7 31.61 9.77 -6.99
N LEU A 8 31.84 11.02 -6.60
CA LEU A 8 31.16 11.64 -5.44
C LEU A 8 29.70 11.99 -5.73
N TRP A 9 29.34 12.26 -6.98
CA TRP A 9 27.94 12.53 -7.37
C TRP A 9 27.12 11.23 -7.51
N SER A 10 27.73 10.12 -7.89
CA SER A 10 27.09 8.81 -7.93
C SER A 10 26.73 8.26 -6.53
N ALA A 11 27.39 8.78 -5.47
CA ALA A 11 27.16 8.33 -4.08
C ALA A 11 26.02 9.07 -3.36
N MET A 12 25.29 9.99 -4.00
CA MET A 12 24.30 10.84 -3.37
C MET A 12 22.97 10.93 -4.13
N SER A 13 22.54 9.90 -4.82
CA SER A 13 21.12 9.82 -5.18
C SER A 13 20.32 9.69 -3.89
N PRO A 14 19.37 10.60 -3.61
CA PRO A 14 18.59 10.50 -2.38
C PRO A 14 17.85 9.16 -2.40
N LYS A 15 18.03 8.40 -1.32
CA LYS A 15 17.34 7.14 -1.12
C LYS A 15 15.88 7.44 -0.84
N HIS A 16 14.99 6.83 -1.60
CA HIS A 16 13.56 7.02 -1.40
C HIS A 16 13.07 6.20 -0.21
N ARG A 17 12.28 6.81 0.66
CA ARG A 17 11.63 6.12 1.78
C ARG A 17 10.24 5.66 1.38
N VAL A 18 9.98 4.36 1.51
CA VAL A 18 8.69 3.75 1.17
C VAL A 18 8.12 3.07 2.41
N LEU A 19 6.88 3.40 2.77
CA LEU A 19 6.16 2.65 3.78
C LEU A 19 5.41 1.51 3.12
N VAL A 20 5.66 0.28 3.58
CA VAL A 20 4.87 -0.90 3.21
C VAL A 20 4.10 -1.38 4.42
N THR A 21 2.80 -1.58 4.29
CA THR A 21 2.00 -2.15 5.37
C THR A 21 1.41 -3.50 4.98
N GLY A 22 1.27 -4.39 5.94
CA GLY A 22 0.50 -5.62 5.84
C GLY A 22 -0.42 -5.75 7.04
N PHE A 23 -1.31 -6.71 7.04
CA PHE A 23 -2.26 -6.95 8.14
C PHE A 23 -1.94 -8.22 8.89
N GLU A 24 -2.20 -8.22 10.19
CA GLU A 24 -2.22 -9.43 11.00
C GLU A 24 -3.22 -10.48 10.45
N PRO A 25 -3.09 -11.75 10.82
CA PRO A 25 -4.11 -12.76 10.54
C PRO A 25 -5.48 -12.40 11.12
N PHE A 26 -6.54 -12.72 10.40
CA PHE A 26 -7.92 -12.46 10.78
C PHE A 26 -8.89 -13.54 10.26
N GLY A 27 -10.13 -13.51 10.71
CA GLY A 27 -11.17 -14.38 10.19
C GLY A 27 -10.91 -15.89 10.40
N GLY A 28 -10.12 -16.25 11.42
CA GLY A 28 -9.72 -17.64 11.69
C GLY A 28 -8.51 -18.13 10.89
N ASN A 29 -7.95 -17.32 10.00
CA ASN A 29 -6.71 -17.65 9.29
C ASN A 29 -5.52 -17.61 10.25
N LYS A 30 -4.57 -18.56 10.09
CA LYS A 30 -3.33 -18.61 10.89
C LYS A 30 -2.24 -17.69 10.35
N THR A 31 -2.30 -17.36 9.08
CA THR A 31 -1.34 -16.51 8.36
C THR A 31 -2.08 -15.50 7.51
N ASN A 32 -1.37 -14.43 7.15
CA ASN A 32 -1.84 -13.45 6.20
C ASN A 32 -0.69 -13.13 5.23
N ILE A 33 -0.88 -13.40 3.94
CA ILE A 33 0.15 -13.19 2.91
C ILE A 33 0.66 -11.74 2.92
N SER A 34 -0.22 -10.76 3.18
CA SER A 34 0.19 -9.36 3.21
C SER A 34 1.19 -9.06 4.34
N GLN A 35 1.05 -9.71 5.51
CA GLN A 35 2.03 -9.64 6.58
C GLN A 35 3.37 -10.25 6.15
N THR A 36 3.32 -11.45 5.59
CA THR A 36 4.52 -12.19 5.20
C THR A 36 5.31 -11.43 4.13
N VAL A 37 4.64 -10.91 3.11
CA VAL A 37 5.26 -10.13 2.02
C VAL A 37 5.83 -8.83 2.56
N ALA A 38 5.06 -8.06 3.35
CA ALA A 38 5.52 -6.80 3.92
C ALA A 38 6.80 -6.99 4.74
N LEU A 39 6.84 -7.98 5.64
CA LEU A 39 8.02 -8.27 6.46
C LEU A 39 9.25 -8.64 5.62
N ARG A 40 9.08 -9.35 4.50
CA ARG A 40 10.18 -9.70 3.60
C ARG A 40 10.66 -8.55 2.74
N LEU A 41 9.85 -7.52 2.54
CA LEU A 41 10.24 -6.31 1.82
C LEU A 41 11.07 -5.33 2.67
N SER A 42 11.14 -5.48 3.98
CA SER A 42 11.81 -4.57 4.91
C SER A 42 13.29 -4.36 4.60
N GLY A 43 13.76 -3.14 4.80
CA GLY A 43 15.17 -2.74 4.66
C GLY A 43 15.52 -2.12 3.33
N ASP A 44 16.82 -2.03 3.09
CA ASP A 44 17.39 -1.41 1.90
C ASP A 44 17.25 -2.30 0.67
N ARG A 45 16.80 -1.71 -0.43
CA ARG A 45 16.62 -2.41 -1.71
C ARG A 45 17.03 -1.55 -2.88
N THR A 46 17.55 -2.20 -3.92
CA THR A 46 17.66 -1.63 -5.25
C THR A 46 16.51 -2.18 -6.09
N VAL A 47 15.64 -1.30 -6.59
CA VAL A 47 14.55 -1.66 -7.50
C VAL A 47 14.84 -1.14 -8.89
N VAL A 48 14.36 -1.84 -9.92
CA VAL A 48 14.52 -1.41 -11.31
C VAL A 48 13.19 -0.82 -11.78
N CYS A 49 13.24 0.41 -12.27
CA CYS A 49 12.06 1.06 -12.84
C CYS A 49 11.65 0.32 -14.14
N PRO A 50 10.44 -0.24 -14.22
CA PRO A 50 10.02 -1.03 -15.38
C PRO A 50 9.83 -0.22 -16.66
N TRP A 51 9.84 1.13 -16.58
CA TRP A 51 9.70 2.00 -17.75
C TRP A 51 11.02 2.55 -18.29
N THR A 52 12.02 2.72 -17.42
CA THR A 52 13.28 3.39 -17.78
C THR A 52 14.50 2.50 -17.61
N ASP A 53 14.34 1.30 -17.04
CA ASP A 53 15.41 0.38 -16.64
C ASP A 53 16.43 1.00 -15.65
N ALA A 54 16.10 2.16 -15.09
CA ALA A 54 16.94 2.83 -14.10
C ALA A 54 16.84 2.13 -12.74
N SER A 55 18.00 1.92 -12.10
CA SER A 55 18.05 1.45 -10.72
C SER A 55 17.72 2.59 -9.76
N VAL A 56 16.85 2.30 -8.78
CA VAL A 56 16.41 3.23 -7.74
C VAL A 56 16.68 2.61 -6.37
N GLU A 57 17.39 3.35 -5.52
CA GLU A 57 17.62 2.93 -4.14
C GLU A 57 16.43 3.32 -3.27
N VAL A 58 15.87 2.33 -2.56
CA VAL A 58 14.74 2.52 -1.66
C VAL A 58 15.04 1.98 -0.27
N GLU A 59 14.55 2.67 0.75
CA GLU A 59 14.49 2.19 2.11
C GLU A 59 13.04 1.84 2.43
N VAL A 60 12.79 0.56 2.63
CA VAL A 60 11.44 0.06 2.93
C VAL A 60 11.25 -0.04 4.43
N GLU A 61 10.43 0.84 4.96
CA GLU A 61 9.91 0.76 6.32
C GLU A 61 8.64 -0.09 6.32
N VAL A 62 8.51 -1.00 7.27
CA VAL A 62 7.37 -1.92 7.36
C VAL A 62 6.55 -1.66 8.61
N SER A 63 5.23 -1.65 8.47
CA SER A 63 4.27 -1.62 9.58
C SER A 63 3.22 -2.71 9.41
N ILE A 64 3.08 -3.58 10.41
CA ILE A 64 2.01 -4.57 10.44
C ILE A 64 0.84 -3.98 11.23
N LEU A 65 -0.29 -3.88 10.55
CA LEU A 65 -1.50 -3.27 11.07
C LEU A 65 -2.34 -4.34 11.79
N SER A 66 -2.83 -4.03 12.97
CA SER A 66 -3.86 -4.82 13.62
C SER A 66 -5.14 -4.78 12.79
N VAL A 67 -5.90 -5.88 12.83
CA VAL A 67 -7.18 -5.95 12.09
C VAL A 67 -8.29 -5.43 13.01
N ASP A 68 -8.27 -4.12 13.24
CA ASP A 68 -9.22 -3.34 14.04
C ASP A 68 -9.22 -1.86 13.60
N ASP A 69 -9.96 -1.01 14.29
CA ASP A 69 -10.03 0.43 13.98
C ASP A 69 -8.71 1.16 14.25
N LEU A 70 -7.93 0.73 15.24
CA LEU A 70 -6.62 1.32 15.53
C LEU A 70 -5.65 1.05 14.36
N GLY A 71 -5.58 -0.18 13.88
CA GLY A 71 -4.77 -0.54 12.73
C GLY A 71 -5.22 0.19 11.46
N ALA A 72 -6.53 0.30 11.24
CA ALA A 72 -7.06 1.03 10.08
C ALA A 72 -6.66 2.51 10.09
N GLN A 73 -6.49 3.14 11.25
CA GLN A 73 -6.11 4.54 11.38
C GLN A 73 -4.59 4.77 11.55
N ALA A 74 -3.79 3.71 11.77
CA ALA A 74 -2.39 3.83 12.19
C ALA A 74 -1.54 4.65 11.20
N THR A 75 -1.59 4.35 9.91
CA THR A 75 -0.84 5.10 8.87
C THR A 75 -1.30 6.55 8.78
N ALA A 76 -2.61 6.77 8.77
CA ALA A 76 -3.20 8.10 8.74
C ALA A 76 -2.79 8.94 9.96
N GLN A 77 -2.73 8.34 11.14
CA GLN A 77 -2.28 9.02 12.35
C GLN A 77 -0.81 9.41 12.29
N ARG A 78 0.06 8.55 11.76
CA ARG A 78 1.48 8.86 11.55
C ARG A 78 1.66 10.05 10.59
N ILE A 79 0.89 10.08 9.50
CA ILE A 79 0.88 11.22 8.56
C ILE A 79 0.45 12.51 9.27
N ARG A 80 -0.63 12.47 10.06
CA ARG A 80 -1.10 13.64 10.85
C ARG A 80 -0.06 14.11 11.87
N ASN A 81 0.73 13.19 12.41
CA ASN A 81 1.83 13.49 13.33
C ASN A 81 3.09 14.01 12.62
N GLY A 82 3.07 14.20 11.32
CA GLY A 82 4.16 14.79 10.56
C GLY A 82 5.10 13.80 9.88
N GLU A 83 4.89 12.49 10.02
CA GLU A 83 5.71 11.51 9.29
C GLU A 83 5.44 11.57 7.78
N ARG A 84 6.50 11.34 6.99
CA ARG A 84 6.44 11.44 5.53
C ARG A 84 7.26 10.32 4.89
N TRP A 85 6.73 9.78 3.80
CA TRP A 85 7.37 8.83 2.90
C TRP A 85 7.26 9.33 1.47
N ASP A 86 8.12 8.88 0.58
CA ASP A 86 8.03 9.19 -0.85
C ASP A 86 6.91 8.40 -1.53
N ALA A 87 6.59 7.21 -1.00
CA ALA A 87 5.44 6.42 -1.40
C ALA A 87 4.90 5.57 -0.24
N ILE A 88 3.62 5.19 -0.30
CA ILE A 88 2.98 4.30 0.65
C ILE A 88 2.33 3.15 -0.13
N LEU A 89 2.60 1.92 0.29
CA LEU A 89 2.05 0.70 -0.27
C LEU A 89 1.33 -0.09 0.83
N HIS A 90 0.02 -0.17 0.74
CA HIS A 90 -0.77 -1.06 1.57
C HIS A 90 -0.94 -2.40 0.88
N LEU A 91 -0.69 -3.49 1.58
CA LEU A 91 -0.93 -4.85 1.13
C LEU A 91 -2.08 -5.46 1.94
N GLY A 92 -3.00 -6.14 1.27
CA GLY A 92 -4.13 -6.85 1.89
C GLY A 92 -4.32 -8.23 1.30
N LEU A 93 -4.98 -9.12 2.04
CA LEU A 93 -5.39 -10.44 1.56
C LEU A 93 -6.74 -10.33 0.83
N CYS A 94 -6.80 -10.86 -0.38
CA CYS A 94 -8.04 -11.07 -1.12
C CYS A 94 -8.28 -12.57 -1.33
N GLU A 95 -9.16 -13.17 -0.53
CA GLU A 95 -9.44 -14.62 -0.58
C GLU A 95 -9.98 -15.10 -1.94
N SER A 96 -10.64 -14.22 -2.71
CA SER A 96 -11.22 -14.57 -4.01
C SER A 96 -10.30 -14.29 -5.19
N CYS A 97 -9.27 -13.48 -5.02
CA CYS A 97 -8.36 -13.10 -6.10
C CYS A 97 -7.52 -14.29 -6.59
N VAL A 98 -7.20 -14.30 -7.86
CA VAL A 98 -6.26 -15.23 -8.51
C VAL A 98 -4.97 -14.55 -8.92
N GLU A 99 -5.02 -13.23 -9.14
CA GLU A 99 -3.91 -12.34 -9.47
C GLU A 99 -3.89 -11.16 -8.50
N PRO A 100 -2.76 -10.47 -8.31
CA PRO A 100 -2.72 -9.22 -7.56
C PRO A 100 -3.72 -8.22 -8.12
N ARG A 101 -4.31 -7.41 -7.25
CA ARG A 101 -5.27 -6.40 -7.64
C ARG A 101 -4.88 -5.03 -7.10
N VAL A 102 -4.61 -4.09 -7.99
CA VAL A 102 -4.29 -2.70 -7.66
C VAL A 102 -5.59 -1.92 -7.52
N GLU A 103 -5.86 -1.44 -6.31
CA GLU A 103 -7.09 -0.70 -6.00
C GLU A 103 -6.90 0.79 -6.28
N ARG A 104 -7.74 1.34 -7.16
CA ARG A 104 -7.72 2.76 -7.51
C ARG A 104 -8.56 3.62 -6.57
N LEU A 105 -9.53 3.01 -5.91
CA LEU A 105 -10.54 3.74 -5.15
C LEU A 105 -10.78 3.11 -3.78
N ALA A 106 -10.83 3.94 -2.76
CA ALA A 106 -11.36 3.63 -1.45
C ALA A 106 -12.77 4.22 -1.32
N HIS A 107 -13.74 3.39 -0.99
CA HIS A 107 -15.13 3.82 -0.82
C HIS A 107 -15.33 4.50 0.54
N ASP A 108 -16.12 5.54 0.58
CA ASP A 108 -16.67 6.11 1.83
C ASP A 108 -17.79 5.22 2.36
N TRP A 109 -17.46 3.95 2.64
CA TRP A 109 -18.43 2.97 3.05
C TRP A 109 -17.81 1.81 3.81
N LEU A 110 -18.42 1.43 4.92
CA LEU A 110 -18.13 0.21 5.68
C LEU A 110 -19.37 -0.68 5.72
N ASN A 111 -19.17 -1.95 5.40
CA ASN A 111 -20.17 -3.02 5.53
C ASN A 111 -19.44 -4.34 5.77
N MET A 112 -19.10 -4.57 7.04
CA MET A 112 -18.20 -5.64 7.46
C MET A 112 -18.94 -6.98 7.47
N ARG A 113 -18.54 -7.90 6.61
CA ARG A 113 -19.11 -9.25 6.50
C ARG A 113 -18.86 -10.08 7.75
N ILE A 114 -17.71 -9.89 8.39
CA ILE A 114 -17.29 -10.55 9.64
C ILE A 114 -16.80 -9.47 10.62
N PRO A 115 -16.82 -9.74 11.94
CA PRO A 115 -16.21 -8.84 12.91
C PRO A 115 -14.69 -8.74 12.68
N ASP A 116 -14.10 -7.62 13.12
CA ASP A 116 -12.66 -7.48 13.21
C ASP A 116 -12.09 -8.26 14.43
N ASN A 117 -10.78 -8.17 14.65
CA ASN A 117 -10.12 -8.92 15.73
C ASN A 117 -10.51 -8.42 17.14
N GLN A 118 -11.16 -7.27 17.25
CA GLN A 118 -11.71 -6.73 18.51
C GLN A 118 -13.22 -6.93 18.64
N GLY A 119 -13.83 -7.63 17.67
CA GLY A 119 -15.26 -7.89 17.65
C GLY A 119 -16.12 -6.76 17.10
N ARG A 120 -15.52 -5.68 16.57
CA ARG A 120 -16.26 -4.59 15.91
C ARG A 120 -16.80 -5.11 14.57
N GLN A 121 -18.10 -4.95 14.37
CA GLN A 121 -18.75 -5.26 13.09
C GLN A 121 -19.70 -4.12 12.73
N ILE A 122 -19.44 -3.45 11.63
CA ILE A 122 -20.23 -2.33 11.13
C ILE A 122 -21.03 -2.79 9.93
N SER A 123 -22.33 -2.49 9.95
CA SER A 123 -23.28 -2.81 8.89
C SER A 123 -23.78 -1.54 8.23
N GLY A 124 -23.31 -1.28 7.01
CA GLY A 124 -23.81 -0.22 6.15
C GLY A 124 -23.65 1.21 6.70
N ARG A 125 -22.41 1.70 6.89
CA ARG A 125 -22.13 3.06 7.37
C ARG A 125 -21.09 3.77 6.50
N ARG A 126 -21.25 5.08 6.31
CA ARG A 126 -20.20 5.92 5.75
C ARG A 126 -18.99 6.00 6.70
N ILE A 127 -17.78 6.08 6.15
CA ILE A 127 -16.56 6.25 6.94
C ILE A 127 -16.55 7.67 7.54
N ASP A 128 -16.68 8.69 6.70
CA ASP A 128 -16.70 10.09 7.15
C ASP A 128 -17.76 10.97 6.48
N GLY A 129 -18.39 10.50 5.42
CA GLY A 129 -19.42 11.24 4.69
C GLY A 129 -18.87 12.26 3.68
N GLU A 130 -17.55 12.32 3.48
CA GLU A 130 -16.90 13.27 2.56
C GLU A 130 -16.71 12.69 1.15
N GLY A 131 -17.08 11.42 0.95
CA GLY A 131 -17.04 10.76 -0.35
C GLY A 131 -15.86 9.81 -0.56
N HIS A 132 -15.84 9.19 -1.73
CA HIS A 132 -14.80 8.24 -2.12
C HIS A 132 -13.47 8.96 -2.33
N ARG A 133 -12.36 8.21 -2.16
CA ARG A 133 -11.00 8.73 -2.34
C ARG A 133 -10.22 7.83 -3.28
N GLY A 134 -9.49 8.41 -4.20
CA GLY A 134 -8.71 7.67 -5.19
C GLY A 134 -7.22 7.98 -5.12
N CYS A 135 -6.40 7.02 -5.57
CA CYS A 135 -5.03 7.30 -5.91
C CYS A 135 -4.99 8.28 -7.10
N TRP A 136 -4.19 9.32 -6.98
CA TRP A 136 -4.06 10.33 -8.04
C TRP A 136 -3.25 9.85 -9.25
N LEU A 137 -2.46 8.77 -9.09
CA LEU A 137 -1.73 8.17 -10.20
C LEU A 137 -2.67 7.33 -11.08
N ASP A 138 -2.55 7.52 -12.38
CA ASP A 138 -3.29 6.70 -13.34
C ASP A 138 -2.60 5.36 -13.58
N VAL A 139 -3.02 4.34 -12.82
CA VAL A 139 -2.50 2.98 -12.97
C VAL A 139 -3.03 2.27 -14.23
N SER A 140 -3.99 2.84 -14.94
CA SER A 140 -4.50 2.24 -16.18
C SER A 140 -3.49 2.26 -17.33
N ILE A 141 -2.45 3.10 -17.20
CA ILE A 141 -1.34 3.15 -18.16
C ILE A 141 -0.25 2.10 -17.86
N TRP A 142 -0.35 1.37 -16.77
CA TRP A 142 0.62 0.33 -16.44
C TRP A 142 0.45 -0.85 -17.39
N ASP A 143 1.52 -1.19 -18.07
CA ASP A 143 1.53 -2.31 -18.99
C ASP A 143 1.87 -3.60 -18.23
N ASN A 144 0.90 -4.52 -18.17
CA ASN A 144 1.06 -5.83 -17.54
C ASN A 144 2.30 -6.61 -18.07
N GLY A 145 2.67 -6.41 -19.33
CA GLY A 145 3.85 -7.07 -19.89
C GLY A 145 5.19 -6.61 -19.32
N ARG A 146 5.22 -5.57 -18.49
CA ARG A 146 6.41 -5.06 -17.81
C ARG A 146 6.56 -5.58 -16.37
N PHE A 147 5.57 -6.28 -15.88
CA PHE A 147 5.57 -6.85 -14.53
C PHE A 147 5.78 -8.37 -14.60
N PRO A 148 6.39 -8.99 -13.58
CA PRO A 148 6.67 -10.43 -13.58
C PRO A 148 5.41 -11.31 -13.51
N VAL A 149 4.28 -10.73 -13.10
CA VAL A 149 2.98 -11.39 -13.06
C VAL A 149 1.90 -10.44 -13.57
N ASN A 150 0.82 -11.00 -14.10
CA ASN A 150 -0.36 -10.22 -14.43
C ASN A 150 -1.02 -9.68 -13.16
N PHE A 151 -1.73 -8.58 -13.28
CA PHE A 151 -2.52 -7.98 -12.22
C PHE A 151 -3.81 -7.38 -12.76
N ASP A 152 -4.81 -7.30 -11.89
CA ASP A 152 -6.05 -6.58 -12.14
C ASP A 152 -5.95 -5.14 -11.64
N VAL A 153 -6.68 -4.24 -12.29
CA VAL A 153 -6.94 -2.89 -11.78
C VAL A 153 -8.41 -2.80 -11.36
N SER A 154 -8.65 -2.39 -10.13
CA SER A 154 -9.99 -2.36 -9.52
C SER A 154 -10.31 -0.98 -8.95
N CYS A 155 -11.60 -0.67 -8.90
CA CYS A 155 -12.13 0.50 -8.21
C CYS A 155 -12.94 0.11 -6.96
N ASP A 156 -12.63 -1.04 -6.35
CA ASP A 156 -13.38 -1.56 -5.22
C ASP A 156 -12.45 -2.28 -4.22
N ALA A 157 -11.89 -1.50 -3.29
CA ALA A 157 -11.11 -2.04 -2.18
C ALA A 157 -11.96 -2.78 -1.12
N GLY A 158 -13.22 -3.05 -1.43
CA GLY A 158 -14.17 -3.71 -0.55
C GLY A 158 -14.83 -2.77 0.44
N ALA A 159 -15.34 -3.33 1.54
CA ALA A 159 -16.05 -2.57 2.58
C ALA A 159 -15.63 -2.98 3.99
N TYR A 160 -14.40 -3.45 4.13
CA TYR A 160 -13.78 -3.92 5.37
C TYR A 160 -12.55 -3.08 5.72
N LEU A 161 -11.65 -3.57 6.58
CA LEU A 161 -10.47 -2.83 7.07
C LEU A 161 -9.54 -2.36 5.95
N CYS A 162 -9.40 -3.13 4.87
CA CYS A 162 -8.59 -2.74 3.71
C CYS A 162 -9.06 -1.39 3.15
N ASN A 163 -10.35 -1.27 2.91
CA ASN A 163 -10.97 -0.05 2.41
C ASN A 163 -10.87 1.09 3.44
N GLU A 164 -11.12 0.79 4.73
CA GLU A 164 -11.03 1.79 5.81
C GLU A 164 -9.61 2.36 5.93
N THR A 165 -8.58 1.50 5.91
CA THR A 165 -7.17 1.90 5.95
C THR A 165 -6.80 2.76 4.76
N TYR A 166 -7.19 2.34 3.55
CA TYR A 166 -6.87 3.07 2.33
C TYR A 166 -7.54 4.44 2.31
N HIS A 167 -8.84 4.50 2.66
CA HIS A 167 -9.59 5.75 2.75
C HIS A 167 -8.97 6.72 3.77
N ALA A 168 -8.64 6.24 4.99
CA ALA A 168 -8.04 7.05 6.04
C ALA A 168 -6.68 7.61 5.64
N THR A 169 -5.83 6.80 4.99
CA THR A 169 -4.50 7.21 4.53
C THR A 169 -4.60 8.27 3.43
N LEU A 170 -5.44 8.06 2.41
CA LEU A 170 -5.67 9.04 1.36
C LEU A 170 -6.21 10.36 1.91
N LYS A 171 -7.16 10.30 2.87
CA LYS A 171 -7.66 11.48 3.56
C LYS A 171 -6.55 12.23 4.27
N ALA A 172 -5.72 11.54 5.04
CA ALA A 172 -4.65 12.17 5.80
C ALA A 172 -3.64 12.88 4.90
N GLN A 173 -3.43 12.40 3.68
CA GLN A 173 -2.56 13.05 2.70
C GLN A 173 -3.17 14.32 2.11
N CYS A 174 -4.49 14.48 2.12
CA CYS A 174 -5.16 15.65 1.58
C CYS A 174 -5.34 16.79 2.61
N LEU A 175 -5.08 16.54 3.90
CA LEU A 175 -5.33 17.48 5.01
C LEU A 175 -4.17 18.45 5.28
N HIS A 176 -3.38 18.81 4.28
CA HIS A 176 -2.35 19.80 4.44
C HIS A 176 -2.85 21.20 4.06
N GLU A 177 -2.61 22.17 4.96
CA GLU A 177 -2.94 23.59 4.77
C GLU A 177 -1.95 24.30 3.83
N ASP A 178 -0.89 23.60 3.42
CA ASP A 178 0.16 24.15 2.55
C ASP A 178 -0.17 23.83 1.08
N ASP A 179 -0.46 24.86 0.29
CA ASP A 179 -0.73 24.76 -1.17
C ASP A 179 0.43 24.16 -1.97
N THR A 180 1.60 24.00 -1.37
CA THR A 180 2.77 23.36 -2.00
C THR A 180 2.82 21.85 -1.82
N PHE A 181 1.91 21.28 -1.04
CA PHE A 181 1.91 19.84 -0.75
C PHE A 181 1.41 19.03 -1.95
N ILE A 182 2.29 18.17 -2.46
CA ILE A 182 1.93 17.16 -3.45
C ILE A 182 1.65 15.85 -2.70
N PRO A 183 0.42 15.30 -2.79
CA PRO A 183 0.11 14.00 -2.20
C PRO A 183 1.10 12.94 -2.68
N ARG A 184 1.63 12.15 -1.76
CA ARG A 184 2.58 11.08 -2.13
C ARG A 184 1.82 9.90 -2.75
N PRO A 185 2.43 9.19 -3.73
CA PRO A 185 1.86 7.97 -4.27
C PRO A 185 1.42 7.03 -3.16
N THR A 186 0.15 6.65 -3.16
CA THR A 186 -0.41 5.72 -2.18
C THR A 186 -1.24 4.70 -2.90
N PHE A 187 -0.86 3.43 -2.75
CA PHE A 187 -1.53 2.30 -3.38
C PHE A 187 -2.05 1.33 -2.34
N PHE A 188 -3.11 0.64 -2.70
CA PHE A 188 -3.56 -0.56 -2.02
C PHE A 188 -3.52 -1.72 -3.00
N ILE A 189 -2.82 -2.80 -2.65
CA ILE A 189 -2.73 -4.01 -3.47
C ILE A 189 -3.31 -5.17 -2.67
N HIS A 190 -4.35 -5.77 -3.21
CA HIS A 190 -4.84 -7.05 -2.74
C HIS A 190 -4.03 -8.19 -3.34
N LEU A 191 -3.54 -9.06 -2.48
CA LEU A 191 -2.79 -10.26 -2.86
C LEU A 191 -3.68 -11.49 -2.75
N PRO A 192 -3.60 -12.43 -3.71
CA PRO A 192 -4.20 -13.75 -3.58
C PRO A 192 -3.66 -14.49 -2.34
N PRO A 193 -4.40 -15.46 -1.78
CA PRO A 193 -3.88 -16.28 -0.69
C PRO A 193 -2.70 -17.13 -1.14
N GLU A 194 -1.83 -17.54 -0.19
CA GLU A 194 -0.60 -18.31 -0.44
C GLU A 194 -0.83 -19.62 -1.23
N GLN A 195 -2.05 -20.17 -1.16
CA GLN A 195 -2.43 -21.36 -1.94
C GLN A 195 -2.53 -21.07 -3.46
N ARG A 196 -2.64 -19.81 -3.86
CA ARG A 196 -2.76 -19.38 -5.26
C ARG A 196 -1.56 -18.59 -5.76
N MET A 197 -0.83 -17.93 -4.86
CA MET A 197 0.32 -17.11 -5.20
C MET A 197 1.46 -17.37 -4.19
N ALA A 198 2.61 -17.80 -4.69
CA ALA A 198 3.79 -17.92 -3.84
C ALA A 198 4.21 -16.57 -3.29
N VAL A 199 4.67 -16.53 -2.04
CA VAL A 199 5.14 -15.30 -1.39
C VAL A 199 6.25 -14.62 -2.20
N GLN A 200 7.17 -15.41 -2.79
CA GLN A 200 8.23 -14.84 -3.62
C GLN A 200 7.68 -14.13 -4.86
N THR A 201 6.69 -14.73 -5.52
CA THR A 201 6.01 -14.11 -6.67
C THR A 201 5.35 -12.78 -6.29
N ALA A 202 4.77 -12.69 -5.10
CA ALA A 202 4.17 -11.44 -4.59
C ALA A 202 5.22 -10.38 -4.22
N ILE A 203 6.44 -10.79 -3.87
CA ILE A 203 7.58 -9.88 -3.62
C ILE A 203 8.15 -9.33 -4.92
N ASP A 204 8.19 -10.16 -5.96
CA ASP A 204 8.76 -9.82 -7.26
C ASP A 204 7.79 -8.95 -8.09
N PHE A 205 6.50 -8.94 -7.75
CA PHE A 205 5.48 -8.05 -8.30
C PHE A 205 5.65 -6.60 -7.86
#